data_4a9533a4298597f93f604141049eee6a
#
_entry.id   4a9533a4298597f93f604141049eee6a
#
_cell.length_a   1.000
_cell.length_b   1.000
_cell.length_c   1.000
_cell.angle_alpha   90.00
_cell.angle_beta   90.00
_cell.angle_gamma   90.00
#
_symmetry.space_group_name_H-M   'P 1'
#
loop_
_entity.id
_entity.type
_entity.pdbx_description
1 polymer ?
#
loop_
_entity_poly.entity_id
_entity_poly.type
_entity_poly.pdbx_seq_one_letter_code
_entity_poly.pdbx_strand_id
1 'polypeptide(L)'
;MCGIAGFLNPRNNDKKTEKEIYQILRKMNEVQRHRGPDDEGIFLENGCALGHVRLSIIDLYRGHQPMCKKKEGNTYAIILNGEIYNMKTLKEQLIKEGEMFSTTSDTEVVLTGYIRYGISYIEELNGIFSIALWDGKRKKLYLIRDRVGVKPLFYTKRGDTLIFASEIKGLFAYPGVKPVINREGLCEIFGLGPAKSYGKGVFKDIYEVLPGHFLEYDREGLKDRAYWELKAKEHTDSEKDTIEHTRWLVKDAVEMQMLSDIPISTFLSGGVDSSLVTAICAKKLQKEGKNLNTFSFDFVNNHKYFKSNAFQPSEDRPWVDKMVDHAKTDHRYLECDNENMIENLYKAVDARDLPCMADVESSMLYFCSKVVKYNKVTLTGECADEIFGGYPWFHKEECFKAEIFPWSMDMQPRKMLLNDDIIQKVDLESYARTAYQKTINETPKLYGEDRIEARRRQISYLNLRWFMVTLMDRMDRTSMHCGLEARVPFADHRIVEYLYNVPWELKCLNGVVKGLLRAAGKGILTDEVLYRRKSTYPKTYDPNYEKILSKELLKVMAKKGAPIKELIDAYKLSRFLDSPKDYGKPWYGQLMAGPQMIAYLLQVNYWLEKYQITLDLS
;
A
#
# COMPACT_ATOMS: atom_id res chain seq x y z
N MET A 1 -13.37 -5.10 0.87
CA MET A 1 -12.11 -5.64 1.47
C MET A 1 -12.27 -5.89 2.94
N CYS A 2 -11.30 -6.56 3.59
CA CYS A 2 -11.52 -7.21 4.87
C CYS A 2 -10.31 -7.03 5.79
N GLY A 3 -10.39 -7.55 6.99
CA GLY A 3 -9.26 -7.83 7.86
C GLY A 3 -9.19 -9.31 8.15
N ILE A 4 -8.02 -9.90 8.04
CA ILE A 4 -7.76 -11.29 8.41
C ILE A 4 -6.82 -11.35 9.61
N ALA A 5 -7.05 -12.31 10.49
CA ALA A 5 -6.19 -12.59 11.62
C ALA A 5 -6.27 -14.06 11.98
N GLY A 6 -5.24 -14.56 12.65
CA GLY A 6 -5.29 -15.95 13.10
C GLY A 6 -3.95 -16.46 13.61
N PHE A 7 -3.95 -17.73 13.93
CA PHE A 7 -2.74 -18.42 14.36
C PHE A 7 -2.86 -19.94 14.19
N LEU A 8 -1.72 -20.59 14.08
CA LEU A 8 -1.60 -22.05 14.10
C LEU A 8 -0.55 -22.48 15.12
N ASN A 9 -0.93 -23.38 16.02
CA ASN A 9 -0.01 -24.19 16.81
C ASN A 9 -0.08 -25.63 16.30
N PRO A 10 0.84 -26.07 15.42
CA PRO A 10 0.72 -27.37 14.75
C PRO A 10 0.93 -28.57 15.68
N ARG A 11 1.53 -28.37 16.87
CA ARG A 11 1.71 -29.41 17.88
C ARG A 11 0.51 -29.52 18.81
N ASN A 12 -0.37 -28.54 18.79
CA ASN A 12 -1.54 -28.43 19.67
C ASN A 12 -1.21 -28.67 21.15
N ASN A 13 0.00 -28.23 21.54
CA ASN A 13 0.52 -28.38 22.92
C ASN A 13 0.18 -27.17 23.80
N ASP A 14 -0.61 -26.24 23.29
CA ASP A 14 -1.09 -25.08 24.02
C ASP A 14 -2.20 -25.53 24.99
N LYS A 15 -2.04 -25.14 26.26
CA LYS A 15 -3.02 -25.50 27.31
C LYS A 15 -4.28 -24.62 27.29
N LYS A 16 -4.41 -23.75 26.31
CA LYS A 16 -5.57 -22.85 26.18
C LYS A 16 -6.84 -23.63 25.86
N THR A 17 -7.90 -23.29 26.54
CA THR A 17 -9.25 -23.78 26.24
C THR A 17 -9.76 -23.15 24.92
N GLU A 18 -10.71 -23.80 24.30
CA GLU A 18 -11.38 -23.26 23.10
C GLU A 18 -11.98 -21.87 23.35
N LYS A 19 -12.52 -21.62 24.56
CA LYS A 19 -13.05 -20.31 24.96
C LYS A 19 -11.95 -19.24 25.00
N GLU A 20 -10.76 -19.55 25.52
CA GLU A 20 -9.64 -18.62 25.54
C GLU A 20 -9.12 -18.32 24.12
N ILE A 21 -9.02 -19.35 23.26
CA ILE A 21 -8.66 -19.21 21.85
C ILE A 21 -9.65 -18.30 21.14
N TYR A 22 -10.95 -18.52 21.34
CA TYR A 22 -12.01 -17.68 20.78
C TYR A 22 -11.90 -16.21 21.25
N GLN A 23 -11.63 -15.96 22.54
CA GLN A 23 -11.46 -14.62 23.09
C GLN A 23 -10.23 -13.89 22.51
N ILE A 24 -9.12 -14.61 22.32
CA ILE A 24 -7.91 -14.05 21.69
C ILE A 24 -8.26 -13.61 20.25
N LEU A 25 -8.88 -14.48 19.49
CA LEU A 25 -9.20 -14.22 18.09
C LEU A 25 -10.20 -13.06 17.94
N ARG A 26 -11.21 -12.99 18.84
CA ARG A 26 -12.12 -11.83 18.89
C ARG A 26 -11.38 -10.51 19.12
N LYS A 27 -10.39 -10.48 20.01
CA LYS A 27 -9.57 -9.27 20.23
C LYS A 27 -8.76 -8.92 18.99
N MET A 28 -8.20 -9.92 18.29
CA MET A 28 -7.47 -9.70 17.04
C MET A 28 -8.38 -9.16 15.93
N ASN A 29 -9.62 -9.62 15.85
CA ASN A 29 -10.63 -9.09 14.91
C ASN A 29 -11.05 -7.67 15.29
N GLU A 30 -11.32 -7.41 16.58
CA GLU A 30 -11.83 -6.12 17.06
C GLU A 30 -10.89 -4.95 16.73
N VAL A 31 -9.57 -5.13 16.89
CA VAL A 31 -8.60 -4.06 16.58
C VAL A 31 -8.48 -3.77 15.06
N GLN A 32 -9.01 -4.66 14.22
CA GLN A 32 -9.05 -4.51 12.76
C GLN A 32 -10.49 -4.28 12.22
N ARG A 33 -11.48 -4.10 13.09
CA ARG A 33 -12.90 -4.01 12.70
C ARG A 33 -13.19 -2.88 11.71
N HIS A 34 -12.43 -1.80 11.76
CA HIS A 34 -12.52 -0.68 10.81
C HIS A 34 -12.29 -1.13 9.35
N ARG A 35 -11.54 -2.21 9.09
CA ARG A 35 -11.34 -2.76 7.76
C ARG A 35 -12.59 -3.46 7.21
N GLY A 36 -13.39 -4.05 8.10
CA GLY A 36 -14.56 -4.82 7.71
C GLY A 36 -15.69 -4.73 8.73
N PRO A 37 -16.47 -3.63 8.71
CA PRO A 37 -17.51 -3.40 9.71
C PRO A 37 -18.81 -4.18 9.49
N ASP A 38 -19.00 -4.82 8.31
CA ASP A 38 -20.28 -5.35 7.88
C ASP A 38 -20.56 -6.77 8.45
N ASP A 39 -19.53 -7.60 8.65
CA ASP A 39 -19.68 -9.00 9.12
C ASP A 39 -18.42 -9.47 9.83
N GLU A 40 -18.52 -10.52 10.66
CA GLU A 40 -17.42 -11.12 11.40
C GLU A 40 -17.59 -12.63 11.50
N GLY A 41 -16.49 -13.38 11.36
CA GLY A 41 -16.52 -14.82 11.52
C GLY A 41 -15.25 -15.39 12.15
N ILE A 42 -15.39 -16.59 12.71
CA ILE A 42 -14.34 -17.34 13.41
C ILE A 42 -14.42 -18.81 13.04
N PHE A 43 -13.27 -19.42 12.79
CA PHE A 43 -13.10 -20.85 12.60
C PHE A 43 -12.01 -21.40 13.53
N LEU A 44 -12.28 -22.56 14.14
CA LEU A 44 -11.37 -23.24 15.05
C LEU A 44 -11.31 -24.73 14.71
N GLU A 45 -10.13 -25.27 14.45
CA GLU A 45 -9.90 -26.70 14.25
C GLU A 45 -8.42 -27.08 14.46
N ASN A 46 -8.14 -28.11 15.25
CA ASN A 46 -6.82 -28.74 15.36
C ASN A 46 -5.63 -27.77 15.59
N GLY A 47 -5.80 -26.78 16.47
CA GLY A 47 -4.78 -25.77 16.76
C GLY A 47 -4.71 -24.63 15.77
N CYS A 48 -5.50 -24.68 14.69
CA CYS A 48 -5.72 -23.57 13.76
C CYS A 48 -6.89 -22.70 14.22
N ALA A 49 -6.68 -21.39 14.21
CA ALA A 49 -7.69 -20.39 14.50
C ALA A 49 -7.66 -19.30 13.44
N LEU A 50 -8.77 -19.09 12.74
CA LEU A 50 -8.92 -18.09 11.69
C LEU A 50 -10.03 -17.10 12.06
N GLY A 51 -9.76 -15.82 11.97
CA GLY A 51 -10.68 -14.72 12.23
C GLY A 51 -10.77 -13.79 11.03
N HIS A 52 -11.96 -13.31 10.75
CA HIS A 52 -12.26 -12.44 9.63
C HIS A 52 -13.19 -11.31 10.01
N VAL A 53 -12.92 -10.10 9.54
CA VAL A 53 -13.84 -8.96 9.56
C VAL A 53 -14.07 -8.52 8.13
N ARG A 54 -15.34 -8.38 7.73
CA ARG A 54 -15.75 -8.26 6.33
C ARG A 54 -16.29 -6.89 5.97
N LEU A 55 -15.79 -6.33 4.87
CA LEU A 55 -16.45 -5.28 4.10
C LEU A 55 -17.14 -5.96 2.90
N SER A 56 -18.46 -5.94 2.87
CA SER A 56 -19.25 -6.66 1.86
C SER A 56 -19.30 -5.88 0.55
N ILE A 57 -18.68 -6.42 -0.50
CA ILE A 57 -18.59 -5.84 -1.85
C ILE A 57 -19.10 -6.80 -2.91
N ILE A 58 -18.68 -8.07 -2.87
CA ILE A 58 -19.14 -9.15 -3.75
C ILE A 58 -19.88 -10.17 -2.92
N ASP A 59 -21.01 -10.68 -3.44
CA ASP A 59 -21.90 -11.61 -2.76
C ASP A 59 -22.30 -11.15 -1.35
N LEU A 60 -23.08 -10.08 -1.29
CA LEU A 60 -23.42 -9.39 -0.04
C LEU A 60 -24.01 -10.32 1.03
N TYR A 61 -24.69 -11.37 0.63
CA TYR A 61 -25.45 -12.26 1.52
C TYR A 61 -24.77 -13.59 1.85
N ARG A 62 -24.01 -14.17 0.92
CA ARG A 62 -23.44 -15.52 1.06
C ARG A 62 -21.91 -15.54 1.14
N GLY A 63 -21.26 -14.40 0.99
CA GLY A 63 -19.81 -14.25 1.06
C GLY A 63 -19.24 -14.25 2.48
N HIS A 64 -19.95 -14.83 3.48
CA HIS A 64 -19.46 -14.96 4.86
C HIS A 64 -18.13 -15.71 4.93
N GLN A 65 -17.23 -15.26 5.78
CA GLN A 65 -15.92 -15.88 6.01
C GLN A 65 -15.64 -15.98 7.52
N PRO A 66 -14.90 -17.01 7.99
CA PRO A 66 -14.18 -18.04 7.23
C PRO A 66 -15.09 -18.95 6.41
N MET A 67 -14.75 -19.14 5.13
CA MET A 67 -15.50 -20.03 4.26
C MET A 67 -14.91 -21.45 4.34
N CYS A 68 -15.78 -22.47 4.50
CA CYS A 68 -15.38 -23.84 4.72
C CYS A 68 -15.97 -24.77 3.66
N LYS A 69 -15.18 -25.73 3.21
CA LYS A 69 -15.65 -26.90 2.41
C LYS A 69 -15.11 -28.19 3.03
N LYS A 70 -15.91 -29.28 2.93
CA LYS A 70 -15.50 -30.61 3.34
C LYS A 70 -15.27 -31.50 2.13
N LYS A 71 -14.15 -32.23 2.09
CA LYS A 71 -13.85 -33.24 1.09
C LYS A 71 -13.18 -34.44 1.75
N GLU A 72 -13.69 -35.63 1.50
CA GLU A 72 -13.16 -36.89 2.08
C GLU A 72 -13.00 -36.84 3.62
N GLY A 73 -13.97 -36.26 4.32
CA GLY A 73 -13.95 -36.13 5.78
C GLY A 73 -13.03 -35.05 6.35
N ASN A 74 -12.26 -34.36 5.52
CA ASN A 74 -11.37 -33.28 5.93
C ASN A 74 -11.99 -31.91 5.70
N THR A 75 -11.74 -30.96 6.61
CA THR A 75 -12.20 -29.57 6.50
C THR A 75 -11.11 -28.71 5.85
N TYR A 76 -11.51 -27.90 4.88
CA TYR A 76 -10.69 -26.84 4.29
C TYR A 76 -11.35 -25.51 4.64
N ALA A 77 -10.59 -24.56 5.13
CA ALA A 77 -11.10 -23.24 5.50
C ALA A 77 -10.22 -22.12 4.92
N ILE A 78 -10.86 -21.05 4.47
CA ILE A 78 -10.19 -19.89 3.89
C ILE A 78 -10.72 -18.59 4.47
N ILE A 79 -9.82 -17.63 4.67
CA ILE A 79 -10.12 -16.22 4.85
C ILE A 79 -9.32 -15.41 3.84
N LEU A 80 -10.00 -14.45 3.19
CA LEU A 80 -9.46 -13.63 2.12
C LEU A 80 -9.71 -12.14 2.40
N ASN A 81 -8.67 -11.35 2.38
CA ASN A 81 -8.71 -9.89 2.33
C ASN A 81 -8.29 -9.45 0.94
N GLY A 82 -9.23 -9.08 0.09
CA GLY A 82 -8.96 -8.68 -1.29
C GLY A 82 -10.06 -9.06 -2.25
N GLU A 83 -9.73 -9.09 -3.54
CA GLU A 83 -10.61 -9.40 -4.66
C GLU A 83 -9.87 -10.20 -5.72
N ILE A 84 -10.51 -11.23 -6.28
CA ILE A 84 -10.01 -12.02 -7.42
C ILE A 84 -10.77 -11.60 -8.67
N TYR A 85 -10.13 -10.77 -9.48
CA TYR A 85 -10.79 -10.12 -10.62
C TYR A 85 -11.16 -11.07 -11.77
N ASN A 86 -10.39 -12.14 -11.97
CA ASN A 86 -10.67 -13.16 -12.98
C ASN A 86 -11.56 -14.31 -12.48
N MET A 87 -12.22 -14.13 -11.33
CA MET A 87 -13.04 -15.17 -10.69
C MET A 87 -14.10 -15.79 -11.61
N LYS A 88 -14.69 -15.01 -12.51
CA LYS A 88 -15.75 -15.52 -13.41
C LYS A 88 -15.20 -16.59 -14.35
N THR A 89 -14.07 -16.32 -15.00
CA THR A 89 -13.39 -17.25 -15.90
C THR A 89 -12.95 -18.52 -15.16
N LEU A 90 -12.36 -18.35 -13.97
CA LEU A 90 -11.93 -19.48 -13.14
C LEU A 90 -13.10 -20.34 -12.67
N LYS A 91 -14.21 -19.72 -12.28
CA LYS A 91 -15.43 -20.41 -11.87
C LYS A 91 -16.03 -21.22 -13.02
N GLU A 92 -16.13 -20.64 -14.22
CA GLU A 92 -16.63 -21.33 -15.42
C GLU A 92 -15.77 -22.54 -15.77
N GLN A 93 -14.45 -22.45 -15.63
CA GLN A 93 -13.54 -23.57 -15.83
C GLN A 93 -13.81 -24.68 -14.82
N LEU A 94 -13.87 -24.37 -13.53
CA LEU A 94 -14.13 -25.34 -12.46
C LEU A 94 -15.51 -26.01 -12.62
N ILE A 95 -16.54 -25.28 -13.06
CA ILE A 95 -17.88 -25.86 -13.34
C ILE A 95 -17.80 -26.84 -14.51
N LYS A 96 -17.10 -26.53 -15.60
CA LYS A 96 -16.88 -27.47 -16.72
C LYS A 96 -16.19 -28.77 -16.28
N GLU A 97 -15.40 -28.68 -15.22
CA GLU A 97 -14.67 -29.80 -14.63
C GLU A 97 -15.48 -30.55 -13.54
N GLY A 98 -16.76 -30.18 -13.35
CA GLY A 98 -17.70 -30.87 -12.47
C GLY A 98 -17.79 -30.33 -11.05
N GLU A 99 -17.12 -29.19 -10.73
CA GLU A 99 -17.22 -28.59 -9.42
C GLU A 99 -18.53 -27.79 -9.25
N MET A 100 -19.10 -27.83 -8.04
CA MET A 100 -20.33 -27.12 -7.70
C MET A 100 -20.04 -25.92 -6.76
N PHE A 101 -20.87 -24.88 -6.94
CA PHE A 101 -20.76 -23.64 -6.18
C PHE A 101 -22.09 -23.31 -5.50
N SER A 102 -22.01 -22.82 -4.27
CA SER A 102 -23.17 -22.37 -3.47
C SER A 102 -23.29 -20.85 -3.39
N THR A 103 -22.22 -20.13 -3.75
CA THR A 103 -22.11 -18.67 -3.66
C THR A 103 -21.66 -18.06 -4.99
N THR A 104 -21.73 -16.74 -5.09
CA THR A 104 -21.12 -15.96 -6.17
C THR A 104 -19.79 -15.32 -5.75
N SER A 105 -19.29 -15.67 -4.55
CA SER A 105 -18.05 -15.13 -3.99
C SER A 105 -16.81 -15.69 -4.69
N ASP A 106 -15.83 -14.82 -4.90
CA ASP A 106 -14.48 -15.17 -5.34
C ASP A 106 -13.75 -16.08 -4.34
N THR A 107 -14.03 -15.93 -3.06
CA THR A 107 -13.47 -16.78 -1.98
C THR A 107 -13.81 -18.26 -2.20
N GLU A 108 -15.04 -18.58 -2.64
CA GLU A 108 -15.42 -19.97 -2.96
C GLU A 108 -14.66 -20.50 -4.16
N VAL A 109 -14.38 -19.64 -5.15
CA VAL A 109 -13.60 -20.03 -6.34
C VAL A 109 -12.18 -20.40 -5.95
N VAL A 110 -11.53 -19.58 -5.11
CA VAL A 110 -10.17 -19.88 -4.62
C VAL A 110 -10.13 -21.18 -3.81
N LEU A 111 -11.06 -21.35 -2.87
CA LEU A 111 -11.12 -22.55 -2.03
C LEU A 111 -11.36 -23.82 -2.85
N THR A 112 -12.29 -23.77 -3.82
CA THR A 112 -12.59 -24.90 -4.70
C THR A 112 -11.41 -25.25 -5.59
N GLY A 113 -10.76 -24.25 -6.18
CA GLY A 113 -9.56 -24.44 -7.00
C GLY A 113 -8.40 -25.04 -6.19
N TYR A 114 -8.17 -24.55 -4.96
CA TYR A 114 -7.18 -25.16 -4.07
C TYR A 114 -7.49 -26.62 -3.73
N ILE A 115 -8.73 -26.97 -3.40
CA ILE A 115 -9.12 -28.34 -3.08
C ILE A 115 -8.88 -29.29 -4.28
N ARG A 116 -9.02 -28.78 -5.50
CA ARG A 116 -8.83 -29.55 -6.72
C ARG A 116 -7.36 -29.66 -7.14
N TYR A 117 -6.65 -28.55 -7.19
CA TYR A 117 -5.30 -28.44 -7.78
C TYR A 117 -4.17 -28.23 -6.76
N GLY A 118 -4.51 -28.01 -5.49
CA GLY A 118 -3.53 -27.69 -4.45
C GLY A 118 -3.02 -26.25 -4.55
N ILE A 119 -1.87 -26.01 -3.92
CA ILE A 119 -1.32 -24.64 -3.76
C ILE A 119 -0.93 -23.98 -5.10
N SER A 120 -0.60 -24.73 -6.14
CA SER A 120 -0.28 -24.18 -7.46
C SER A 120 -1.42 -23.39 -8.10
N TYR A 121 -2.68 -23.60 -7.67
CA TYR A 121 -3.80 -22.82 -8.17
C TYR A 121 -3.69 -21.32 -7.92
N ILE A 122 -2.88 -20.89 -6.97
CA ILE A 122 -2.65 -19.45 -6.72
C ILE A 122 -1.99 -18.74 -7.91
N GLU A 123 -1.30 -19.46 -8.79
CA GLU A 123 -0.66 -18.92 -9.98
C GLU A 123 -1.68 -18.46 -11.03
N GLU A 124 -2.91 -19.03 -11.00
CA GLU A 124 -4.00 -18.68 -11.91
C GLU A 124 -4.75 -17.40 -11.48
N LEU A 125 -4.58 -16.97 -10.22
CA LEU A 125 -5.32 -15.83 -9.66
C LEU A 125 -4.80 -14.50 -10.22
N ASN A 126 -5.70 -13.69 -10.79
CA ASN A 126 -5.44 -12.27 -11.02
C ASN A 126 -6.29 -11.46 -10.04
N GLY A 127 -5.63 -10.74 -9.13
CA GLY A 127 -6.31 -10.00 -8.07
C GLY A 127 -5.34 -9.30 -7.13
N ILE A 128 -5.93 -8.61 -6.18
CA ILE A 128 -5.25 -8.00 -5.03
C ILE A 128 -5.71 -8.75 -3.77
N PHE A 129 -4.82 -9.43 -3.07
CA PHE A 129 -5.23 -10.31 -1.98
C PHE A 129 -4.16 -10.60 -0.94
N SER A 130 -4.62 -10.82 0.28
CA SER A 130 -3.93 -11.62 1.29
C SER A 130 -4.87 -12.72 1.78
N ILE A 131 -4.37 -13.95 1.82
CA ILE A 131 -5.16 -15.15 2.09
C ILE A 131 -4.51 -15.92 3.22
N ALA A 132 -5.35 -16.44 4.14
CA ALA A 132 -4.96 -17.55 5.01
C ALA A 132 -5.85 -18.74 4.71
N LEU A 133 -5.23 -19.90 4.41
CA LEU A 133 -5.90 -21.13 4.01
C LEU A 133 -5.45 -22.29 4.88
N TRP A 134 -6.41 -22.94 5.54
CA TRP A 134 -6.22 -24.15 6.32
C TRP A 134 -6.53 -25.40 5.48
N ASP A 135 -5.57 -26.30 5.39
CA ASP A 135 -5.72 -27.65 4.84
C ASP A 135 -5.78 -28.67 5.98
N GLY A 136 -6.99 -29.09 6.34
CA GLY A 136 -7.19 -30.06 7.43
C GLY A 136 -6.68 -31.46 7.10
N LYS A 137 -6.57 -31.85 5.81
CA LYS A 137 -5.99 -33.13 5.36
C LYS A 137 -4.49 -33.17 5.63
N ARG A 138 -3.78 -32.08 5.27
CA ARG A 138 -2.33 -31.96 5.44
C ARG A 138 -1.94 -31.37 6.80
N LYS A 139 -2.91 -30.82 7.55
CA LYS A 139 -2.70 -30.04 8.79
C LYS A 139 -1.72 -28.89 8.59
N LYS A 140 -1.92 -28.13 7.51
CA LYS A 140 -1.07 -27.02 7.09
C LYS A 140 -1.86 -25.72 7.01
N LEU A 141 -1.19 -24.63 7.39
CA LEU A 141 -1.65 -23.27 7.16
C LEU A 141 -0.80 -22.65 6.05
N TYR A 142 -1.46 -22.06 5.08
CA TYR A 142 -0.84 -21.23 4.05
C TYR A 142 -1.20 -19.77 4.29
N LEU A 143 -0.19 -18.88 4.26
CA LEU A 143 -0.36 -17.44 4.25
C LEU A 143 0.14 -16.93 2.90
N ILE A 144 -0.74 -16.38 2.07
CA ILE A 144 -0.45 -16.06 0.67
C ILE A 144 -0.66 -14.57 0.45
N ARG A 145 0.27 -13.92 -0.26
CA ARG A 145 0.16 -12.50 -0.60
C ARG A 145 0.19 -12.29 -2.11
N ASP A 146 -0.58 -11.32 -2.61
CA ASP A 146 -0.64 -10.99 -4.03
C ASP A 146 0.74 -10.61 -4.62
N ARG A 147 0.87 -10.68 -5.94
CA ARG A 147 2.14 -10.57 -6.68
C ARG A 147 2.90 -9.28 -6.44
N VAL A 148 2.22 -8.16 -6.27
CA VAL A 148 2.84 -6.85 -6.08
C VAL A 148 2.72 -6.32 -4.65
N GLY A 149 1.97 -7.04 -3.78
CA GLY A 149 1.84 -6.73 -2.36
C GLY A 149 0.86 -5.60 -2.04
N VAL A 150 -0.23 -5.50 -2.80
CA VAL A 150 -1.27 -4.48 -2.55
C VAL A 150 -1.92 -4.69 -1.18
N LYS A 151 -2.18 -5.96 -0.80
CA LYS A 151 -2.80 -6.26 0.49
C LYS A 151 -1.75 -6.58 1.55
N PRO A 152 -1.84 -5.96 2.75
CA PRO A 152 -0.90 -6.21 3.84
C PRO A 152 -1.14 -7.57 4.49
N LEU A 153 -0.05 -8.24 4.90
CA LEU A 153 -0.10 -9.47 5.67
C LEU A 153 1.16 -9.60 6.54
N PHE A 154 1.00 -9.41 7.83
CA PHE A 154 2.07 -9.48 8.82
C PHE A 154 2.02 -10.77 9.60
N TYR A 155 3.19 -11.22 10.09
CA TYR A 155 3.28 -12.41 10.93
C TYR A 155 4.41 -12.29 11.96
N THR A 156 4.28 -13.10 13.00
CA THR A 156 5.31 -13.33 14.02
C THR A 156 5.22 -14.76 14.52
N LYS A 157 6.24 -15.20 15.23
CA LYS A 157 6.28 -16.54 15.84
C LYS A 157 6.53 -16.46 17.33
N ARG A 158 5.76 -17.24 18.11
CA ARG A 158 5.92 -17.39 19.55
C ARG A 158 5.98 -18.88 19.90
N GLY A 159 7.19 -19.36 20.18
CA GLY A 159 7.41 -20.80 20.34
C GLY A 159 7.00 -21.53 19.04
N ASP A 160 6.09 -22.50 19.19
CA ASP A 160 5.54 -23.26 18.04
C ASP A 160 4.31 -22.58 17.41
N THR A 161 3.88 -21.41 17.87
CA THR A 161 2.71 -20.74 17.33
C THR A 161 3.11 -19.68 16.30
N LEU A 162 2.65 -19.85 15.05
CA LEU A 162 2.67 -18.79 14.02
C LEU A 162 1.40 -17.94 14.17
N ILE A 163 1.57 -16.64 14.25
CA ILE A 163 0.50 -15.65 14.44
C ILE A 163 0.53 -14.71 13.25
N PHE A 164 -0.62 -14.36 12.68
CA PHE A 164 -0.70 -13.48 11.53
C PHE A 164 -1.89 -12.51 11.61
N ALA A 165 -1.79 -11.37 10.92
CA ALA A 165 -2.85 -10.38 10.79
C ALA A 165 -2.63 -9.46 9.59
N SER A 166 -3.70 -8.84 9.09
CA SER A 166 -3.60 -7.79 8.08
C SER A 166 -2.87 -6.54 8.60
N GLU A 167 -2.95 -6.28 9.90
CA GLU A 167 -2.35 -5.11 10.56
C GLU A 167 -1.52 -5.52 11.77
N ILE A 168 -0.44 -4.76 12.05
CA ILE A 168 0.50 -5.09 13.14
C ILE A 168 -0.20 -5.06 14.50
N LYS A 169 -1.15 -4.12 14.71
CA LYS A 169 -1.97 -4.08 15.94
C LYS A 169 -2.74 -5.38 16.19
N GLY A 170 -3.11 -6.11 15.13
CA GLY A 170 -3.71 -7.44 15.22
C GLY A 170 -2.78 -8.47 15.86
N LEU A 171 -1.47 -8.38 15.57
CA LEU A 171 -0.48 -9.25 16.21
C LEU A 171 -0.30 -8.91 17.69
N PHE A 172 -0.30 -7.62 18.06
CA PHE A 172 -0.20 -7.19 19.45
C PHE A 172 -1.41 -7.57 20.31
N ALA A 173 -2.56 -7.82 19.68
CA ALA A 173 -3.72 -8.33 20.39
C ALA A 173 -3.55 -9.80 20.86
N TYR A 174 -2.58 -10.54 20.29
CA TYR A 174 -2.24 -11.88 20.74
C TYR A 174 -1.36 -11.82 22.02
N PRO A 175 -1.68 -12.60 23.07
CA PRO A 175 -0.93 -12.57 24.33
C PRO A 175 0.56 -12.84 24.17
N GLY A 176 1.39 -11.95 24.74
CA GLY A 176 2.84 -12.08 24.74
C GLY A 176 3.56 -11.53 23.51
N VAL A 177 2.85 -11.06 22.48
CA VAL A 177 3.45 -10.25 21.42
C VAL A 177 3.55 -8.81 21.91
N LYS A 178 4.78 -8.27 21.99
CA LYS A 178 5.05 -6.94 22.56
C LYS A 178 5.59 -5.98 21.50
N PRO A 179 5.25 -4.69 21.54
CA PRO A 179 5.80 -3.67 20.66
C PRO A 179 7.21 -3.27 21.13
N VAL A 180 8.21 -3.97 20.64
CA VAL A 180 9.63 -3.71 20.95
C VAL A 180 10.32 -3.16 19.69
N ILE A 181 11.06 -2.08 19.84
CA ILE A 181 11.92 -1.50 18.80
C ILE A 181 13.38 -1.67 19.21
N ASN A 182 14.14 -2.33 18.36
CA ASN A 182 15.59 -2.47 18.50
C ASN A 182 16.34 -1.45 17.63
N ARG A 183 17.67 -1.55 17.57
CA ARG A 183 18.51 -0.68 16.71
C ARG A 183 18.09 -0.71 15.26
N GLU A 184 17.76 -1.88 14.72
CA GLU A 184 17.28 -2.05 13.35
C GLU A 184 15.96 -1.30 13.14
N GLY A 185 15.00 -1.41 14.06
CA GLY A 185 13.73 -0.70 14.01
C GLY A 185 13.90 0.83 14.04
N LEU A 186 14.88 1.37 14.79
CA LEU A 186 15.21 2.79 14.72
C LEU A 186 15.81 3.18 13.36
N CYS A 187 16.63 2.32 12.75
CA CYS A 187 17.14 2.54 11.39
C CYS A 187 16.00 2.52 10.36
N GLU A 188 14.99 1.67 10.53
CA GLU A 188 13.79 1.69 9.70
C GLU A 188 13.06 3.04 9.81
N ILE A 189 12.78 3.51 11.02
CA ILE A 189 12.03 4.75 11.26
C ILE A 189 12.80 5.99 10.81
N PHE A 190 14.06 6.15 11.20
CA PHE A 190 14.83 7.37 10.92
C PHE A 190 15.70 7.28 9.67
N GLY A 191 16.12 6.11 9.26
CA GLY A 191 16.95 5.90 8.07
C GLY A 191 16.15 5.74 6.77
N LEU A 192 15.06 4.99 6.81
CA LEU A 192 14.26 4.66 5.63
C LEU A 192 12.86 5.28 5.64
N GLY A 193 12.26 5.49 6.83
CA GLY A 193 10.88 5.97 6.97
C GLY A 193 10.55 7.19 6.08
N PRO A 194 9.34 7.30 5.58
CA PRO A 194 8.15 6.48 5.83
C PRO A 194 8.11 5.13 5.07
N ALA A 195 9.11 4.80 4.27
CA ALA A 195 9.28 3.46 3.72
C ALA A 195 9.78 2.49 4.80
N LYS A 196 9.71 1.19 4.52
CA LYS A 196 10.28 0.12 5.35
C LYS A 196 10.96 -0.93 4.49
N SER A 197 11.90 -1.64 5.06
CA SER A 197 12.57 -2.75 4.38
C SER A 197 11.60 -3.86 4.01
N TYR A 198 11.82 -4.42 2.85
CA TYR A 198 11.01 -5.48 2.27
C TYR A 198 10.96 -6.72 3.17
N GLY A 199 9.77 -7.15 3.55
CA GLY A 199 9.55 -8.27 4.46
C GLY A 199 9.71 -7.93 5.96
N LYS A 200 10.01 -6.67 6.33
CA LYS A 200 10.15 -6.22 7.72
C LYS A 200 8.87 -5.54 8.22
N GLY A 201 8.55 -5.77 9.51
CA GLY A 201 7.46 -5.10 10.20
C GLY A 201 7.91 -3.94 11.10
N VAL A 202 9.20 -3.55 11.04
CA VAL A 202 9.83 -2.51 11.86
C VAL A 202 10.04 -2.92 13.33
N PHE A 203 9.04 -3.49 13.97
CA PHE A 203 9.15 -4.02 15.32
C PHE A 203 9.98 -5.32 15.35
N LYS A 204 10.68 -5.55 16.45
CA LYS A 204 11.45 -6.77 16.69
C LYS A 204 10.58 -8.02 16.52
N ASP A 205 11.05 -8.98 15.73
CA ASP A 205 10.37 -10.26 15.44
C ASP A 205 9.01 -10.14 14.74
N ILE A 206 8.69 -8.98 14.17
CA ILE A 206 7.53 -8.78 13.29
C ILE A 206 8.00 -8.76 11.84
N TYR A 207 7.35 -9.57 11.01
CA TYR A 207 7.67 -9.74 9.60
C TYR A 207 6.44 -9.51 8.73
N GLU A 208 6.66 -9.29 7.45
CA GLU A 208 5.62 -9.19 6.43
C GLU A 208 5.80 -10.31 5.42
N VAL A 209 4.72 -10.96 5.00
CA VAL A 209 4.79 -11.92 3.90
C VAL A 209 5.19 -11.17 2.63
N LEU A 210 6.20 -11.68 1.93
CA LEU A 210 6.70 -11.04 0.73
C LEU A 210 5.66 -11.04 -0.40
N PRO A 211 5.56 -9.97 -1.20
CA PRO A 211 4.75 -9.97 -2.43
C PRO A 211 5.14 -11.10 -3.38
N GLY A 212 4.14 -11.79 -3.95
CA GLY A 212 4.38 -12.94 -4.82
C GLY A 212 4.84 -14.21 -4.09
N HIS A 213 4.74 -14.23 -2.76
CA HIS A 213 5.12 -15.38 -1.95
C HIS A 213 3.94 -15.97 -1.19
N PHE A 214 4.14 -17.20 -0.75
CA PHE A 214 3.33 -17.81 0.30
C PHE A 214 4.22 -18.45 1.37
N LEU A 215 3.73 -18.41 2.61
CA LEU A 215 4.28 -19.17 3.72
C LEU A 215 3.49 -20.46 3.89
N GLU A 216 4.19 -21.56 4.08
CA GLU A 216 3.66 -22.86 4.46
C GLU A 216 4.10 -23.16 5.89
N TYR A 217 3.14 -23.40 6.78
CA TYR A 217 3.44 -23.71 8.19
C TYR A 217 2.74 -24.99 8.66
N ASP A 218 3.53 -25.90 9.22
CA ASP A 218 3.09 -27.16 9.80
C ASP A 218 4.05 -27.63 10.93
N ARG A 219 4.00 -28.91 11.29
CA ARG A 219 4.89 -29.50 12.31
C ARG A 219 6.37 -29.52 11.90
N GLU A 220 6.68 -29.47 10.61
CA GLU A 220 8.05 -29.40 10.10
C GLU A 220 8.63 -27.99 10.21
N GLY A 221 7.79 -26.97 10.40
CA GLY A 221 8.20 -25.58 10.57
C GLY A 221 7.65 -24.65 9.48
N LEU A 222 8.24 -23.47 9.40
CA LEU A 222 7.87 -22.40 8.46
C LEU A 222 8.76 -22.48 7.20
N LYS A 223 8.11 -22.51 6.03
CA LYS A 223 8.79 -22.46 4.72
C LYS A 223 8.22 -21.28 3.94
N ASP A 224 9.10 -20.45 3.36
CA ASP A 224 8.76 -19.34 2.46
C ASP A 224 9.02 -19.78 1.01
N ARG A 225 8.06 -19.52 0.12
CA ARG A 225 8.12 -19.90 -1.30
C ARG A 225 7.59 -18.79 -2.19
N ALA A 226 8.38 -18.40 -3.18
CA ALA A 226 7.93 -17.55 -4.26
C ALA A 226 7.04 -18.35 -5.22
N TYR A 227 5.85 -17.85 -5.55
CA TYR A 227 5.02 -18.35 -6.66
C TYR A 227 5.05 -17.40 -7.85
N TRP A 228 5.57 -16.19 -7.64
CA TRP A 228 5.77 -15.21 -8.69
C TRP A 228 6.98 -14.34 -8.41
N GLU A 229 7.76 -14.07 -9.45
CA GLU A 229 8.90 -13.16 -9.42
C GLU A 229 8.93 -12.34 -10.71
N LEU A 230 9.29 -11.07 -10.58
CA LEU A 230 9.50 -10.19 -11.73
C LEU A 230 10.74 -10.64 -12.51
N LYS A 231 10.61 -10.80 -13.83
CA LYS A 231 11.69 -11.28 -14.70
C LYS A 231 12.06 -10.24 -15.76
N ALA A 232 13.36 -10.09 -15.99
CA ALA A 232 13.86 -9.37 -17.16
C ALA A 232 13.68 -10.24 -18.41
N LYS A 233 13.09 -9.64 -19.46
CA LYS A 233 12.84 -10.25 -20.75
C LYS A 233 13.17 -9.25 -21.85
N GLU A 234 13.59 -9.73 -23.01
CA GLU A 234 13.73 -8.89 -24.18
C GLU A 234 12.38 -8.36 -24.66
N HIS A 235 12.32 -7.07 -25.02
CA HIS A 235 11.14 -6.45 -25.59
C HIS A 235 11.23 -6.51 -27.11
N THR A 236 10.27 -7.16 -27.74
CA THR A 236 10.28 -7.44 -29.19
C THR A 236 9.17 -6.72 -29.96
N ASP A 237 8.24 -6.07 -29.26
CA ASP A 237 7.12 -5.37 -29.88
C ASP A 237 7.60 -4.08 -30.57
N SER A 238 7.00 -3.75 -31.71
CA SER A 238 7.20 -2.45 -32.34
C SER A 238 6.62 -1.32 -31.48
N GLU A 239 7.00 -0.06 -31.74
CA GLU A 239 6.42 1.11 -31.07
C GLU A 239 4.88 1.08 -31.13
N LYS A 240 4.31 0.81 -32.30
CA LYS A 240 2.87 0.72 -32.50
C LYS A 240 2.25 -0.37 -31.67
N ASP A 241 2.83 -1.57 -31.69
CA ASP A 241 2.29 -2.71 -30.94
C ASP A 241 2.44 -2.50 -29.43
N THR A 242 3.53 -1.87 -29.00
CA THR A 242 3.76 -1.47 -27.60
C THR A 242 2.67 -0.51 -27.11
N ILE A 243 2.29 0.49 -27.91
CA ILE A 243 1.22 1.43 -27.57
C ILE A 243 -0.13 0.70 -27.49
N GLU A 244 -0.47 -0.13 -28.48
CA GLU A 244 -1.75 -0.86 -28.52
C GLU A 244 -1.85 -1.89 -27.40
N HIS A 245 -0.78 -2.63 -27.12
CA HIS A 245 -0.75 -3.59 -26.02
C HIS A 245 -0.85 -2.89 -24.66
N THR A 246 -0.14 -1.78 -24.46
CA THR A 246 -0.28 -0.95 -23.25
C THR A 246 -1.70 -0.44 -23.07
N ARG A 247 -2.34 0.06 -24.15
CA ARG A 247 -3.74 0.51 -24.13
C ARG A 247 -4.67 -0.61 -23.73
N TRP A 248 -4.49 -1.79 -24.30
CA TRP A 248 -5.29 -2.97 -23.99
C TRP A 248 -5.14 -3.38 -22.52
N LEU A 249 -3.89 -3.53 -22.03
CA LEU A 249 -3.60 -3.90 -20.65
C LEU A 249 -4.22 -2.94 -19.64
N VAL A 250 -4.05 -1.62 -19.84
CA VAL A 250 -4.60 -0.60 -18.94
C VAL A 250 -6.12 -0.63 -18.95
N LYS A 251 -6.74 -0.71 -20.13
CA LYS A 251 -8.19 -0.77 -20.24
C LYS A 251 -8.75 -2.03 -19.58
N ASP A 252 -8.16 -3.19 -19.85
CA ASP A 252 -8.59 -4.47 -19.31
C ASP A 252 -8.46 -4.50 -17.78
N ALA A 253 -7.32 -4.03 -17.23
CA ALA A 253 -7.11 -3.96 -15.78
C ALA A 253 -8.14 -3.03 -15.09
N VAL A 254 -8.44 -1.87 -15.67
CA VAL A 254 -9.48 -0.98 -15.13
C VAL A 254 -10.84 -1.66 -15.18
N GLU A 255 -11.22 -2.25 -16.33
CA GLU A 255 -12.53 -2.90 -16.50
C GLU A 255 -12.70 -4.13 -15.62
N MET A 256 -11.66 -4.93 -15.39
CA MET A 256 -11.68 -6.05 -14.45
C MET A 256 -11.85 -5.56 -13.01
N GLN A 257 -11.19 -4.48 -12.63
CA GLN A 257 -11.28 -3.93 -11.28
C GLN A 257 -12.58 -3.16 -11.01
N MET A 258 -13.47 -3.02 -11.99
CA MET A 258 -14.84 -2.55 -11.76
C MET A 258 -15.78 -3.63 -11.21
N LEU A 259 -15.33 -4.88 -11.07
CA LEU A 259 -16.13 -5.99 -10.52
C LEU A 259 -16.61 -5.65 -9.10
N SER A 260 -17.91 -5.45 -8.92
CA SER A 260 -18.54 -5.06 -7.64
C SER A 260 -20.05 -5.24 -7.73
N ASP A 261 -20.69 -5.70 -6.64
CA ASP A 261 -22.16 -5.72 -6.50
C ASP A 261 -22.72 -4.40 -5.92
N ILE A 262 -21.83 -3.47 -5.53
CA ILE A 262 -22.17 -2.14 -5.05
C ILE A 262 -21.60 -1.04 -5.96
N PRO A 263 -22.16 0.19 -5.93
CA PRO A 263 -21.65 1.28 -6.77
C PRO A 263 -20.18 1.60 -6.51
N ILE A 264 -19.42 1.78 -7.59
CA ILE A 264 -18.02 2.20 -7.56
C ILE A 264 -17.87 3.70 -7.79
N SER A 265 -16.70 4.22 -7.43
CA SER A 265 -16.29 5.61 -7.72
C SER A 265 -14.85 5.66 -8.21
N THR A 266 -14.36 6.85 -8.58
CA THR A 266 -12.95 7.08 -8.86
C THR A 266 -12.42 8.34 -8.17
N PHE A 267 -11.13 8.34 -7.82
CA PHE A 267 -10.43 9.55 -7.44
C PHE A 267 -9.96 10.26 -8.72
N LEU A 268 -10.24 11.56 -8.81
CA LEU A 268 -9.97 12.37 -9.99
C LEU A 268 -9.16 13.60 -9.62
N SER A 269 -7.90 13.67 -10.05
CA SER A 269 -7.01 14.83 -9.87
C SER A 269 -6.81 15.66 -11.16
N GLY A 270 -7.42 15.24 -12.26
CA GLY A 270 -7.19 15.84 -13.58
C GLY A 270 -5.80 15.54 -14.17
N GLY A 271 -4.97 14.71 -13.53
CA GLY A 271 -3.76 14.15 -14.10
C GLY A 271 -4.08 13.00 -15.06
N VAL A 272 -3.15 12.67 -15.99
CA VAL A 272 -3.39 11.65 -17.02
C VAL A 272 -3.81 10.29 -16.43
N ASP A 273 -3.25 9.89 -15.29
CA ASP A 273 -3.46 8.58 -14.68
C ASP A 273 -4.90 8.42 -14.18
N SER A 274 -5.31 9.30 -13.26
CA SER A 274 -6.67 9.32 -12.69
C SER A 274 -7.73 9.61 -13.73
N SER A 275 -7.41 10.46 -14.73
CA SER A 275 -8.31 10.80 -15.82
C SER A 275 -8.58 9.60 -16.73
N LEU A 276 -7.53 8.80 -17.02
CA LEU A 276 -7.68 7.60 -17.85
C LEU A 276 -8.53 6.54 -17.17
N VAL A 277 -8.29 6.27 -15.89
CA VAL A 277 -9.12 5.36 -15.08
C VAL A 277 -10.58 5.84 -15.07
N THR A 278 -10.79 7.14 -14.79
CA THR A 278 -12.13 7.75 -14.75
C THR A 278 -12.87 7.64 -16.08
N ALA A 279 -12.20 7.98 -17.19
CA ALA A 279 -12.82 7.92 -18.52
C ALA A 279 -13.23 6.51 -18.93
N ILE A 280 -12.40 5.50 -18.62
CA ILE A 280 -12.71 4.09 -18.90
C ILE A 280 -13.91 3.64 -18.06
N CYS A 281 -13.90 3.92 -16.75
CA CYS A 281 -15.00 3.57 -15.85
C CYS A 281 -16.32 4.26 -16.27
N ALA A 282 -16.28 5.56 -16.54
CA ALA A 282 -17.46 6.33 -16.94
C ALA A 282 -18.06 5.77 -18.24
N LYS A 283 -17.23 5.54 -19.25
CA LYS A 283 -17.66 4.99 -20.56
C LYS A 283 -18.33 3.62 -20.41
N LYS A 284 -17.82 2.76 -19.50
CA LYS A 284 -18.39 1.44 -19.25
C LYS A 284 -19.74 1.53 -18.53
N LEU A 285 -19.84 2.36 -17.49
CA LEU A 285 -21.08 2.56 -16.73
C LEU A 285 -22.17 3.24 -17.56
N GLN A 286 -21.82 4.21 -18.41
CA GLN A 286 -22.77 4.86 -19.33
C GLN A 286 -23.44 3.88 -20.30
N LYS A 287 -22.72 2.86 -20.77
CA LYS A 287 -23.31 1.78 -21.59
C LYS A 287 -24.34 0.95 -20.82
N GLU A 288 -24.26 0.94 -19.49
CA GLU A 288 -25.20 0.31 -18.58
C GLU A 288 -26.30 1.27 -18.08
N GLY A 289 -26.34 2.52 -18.58
CA GLY A 289 -27.27 3.56 -18.14
C GLY A 289 -26.99 4.09 -16.73
N LYS A 290 -25.74 3.96 -16.23
CA LYS A 290 -25.32 4.37 -14.90
C LYS A 290 -24.33 5.52 -14.96
N ASN A 291 -24.33 6.40 -13.95
CA ASN A 291 -23.37 7.45 -13.76
C ASN A 291 -22.22 7.00 -12.82
N LEU A 292 -21.04 7.58 -13.02
CA LEU A 292 -19.88 7.38 -12.16
C LEU A 292 -19.76 8.53 -11.16
N ASN A 293 -19.68 8.22 -9.87
CA ASN A 293 -19.27 9.19 -8.85
C ASN A 293 -17.75 9.41 -8.93
N THR A 294 -17.33 10.67 -8.88
CA THR A 294 -15.91 11.04 -8.83
C THR A 294 -15.63 12.00 -7.68
N PHE A 295 -14.43 11.92 -7.12
CA PHE A 295 -14.02 12.73 -5.98
C PHE A 295 -12.65 13.33 -6.23
N SER A 296 -12.48 14.61 -5.90
CA SER A 296 -11.18 15.27 -5.84
C SER A 296 -10.96 15.91 -4.48
N PHE A 297 -9.69 16.10 -4.15
CA PHE A 297 -9.22 16.60 -2.88
C PHE A 297 -8.44 17.89 -3.05
N ASP A 298 -8.66 18.85 -2.13
CA ASP A 298 -7.84 20.05 -2.00
C ASP A 298 -7.86 20.53 -0.53
N PHE A 299 -7.10 21.59 -0.26
CA PHE A 299 -7.09 22.24 1.04
C PHE A 299 -7.92 23.54 1.03
N VAL A 300 -8.59 23.82 2.12
CA VAL A 300 -9.40 25.03 2.31
C VAL A 300 -8.55 26.27 2.04
N ASN A 301 -9.04 27.17 1.18
CA ASN A 301 -8.35 28.41 0.77
C ASN A 301 -6.98 28.20 0.10
N ASN A 302 -6.66 27.03 -0.39
CA ASN A 302 -5.34 26.73 -0.98
C ASN A 302 -5.01 27.68 -2.15
N HIS A 303 -5.98 28.04 -2.97
CA HIS A 303 -5.86 28.99 -4.07
C HIS A 303 -5.31 30.37 -3.66
N LYS A 304 -5.54 30.81 -2.40
CA LYS A 304 -5.03 32.11 -1.89
C LYS A 304 -3.51 32.09 -1.66
N TYR A 305 -2.97 30.91 -1.37
CA TYR A 305 -1.56 30.74 -1.01
C TYR A 305 -0.77 29.98 -2.08
N PHE A 306 -1.47 29.42 -3.07
CA PHE A 306 -0.83 28.64 -4.13
C PHE A 306 0.23 29.44 -4.87
N LYS A 307 1.40 28.83 -5.02
CA LYS A 307 2.48 29.35 -5.86
C LYS A 307 2.95 28.21 -6.78
N SER A 308 2.86 28.48 -8.08
CA SER A 308 3.37 27.57 -9.10
C SER A 308 4.85 27.27 -8.84
N ASN A 309 5.21 25.99 -8.96
CA ASN A 309 6.59 25.53 -8.83
C ASN A 309 6.86 24.35 -9.76
N ALA A 310 8.10 23.86 -9.79
CA ALA A 310 8.50 22.77 -10.67
C ALA A 310 7.72 21.46 -10.48
N PHE A 311 7.21 21.22 -9.27
CA PHE A 311 6.47 19.99 -8.91
C PHE A 311 4.96 20.15 -9.04
N GLN A 312 4.45 21.37 -8.86
CA GLN A 312 3.04 21.71 -9.01
C GLN A 312 2.90 22.97 -9.85
N PRO A 313 2.87 22.82 -11.20
CA PRO A 313 2.86 23.96 -12.13
C PRO A 313 1.51 24.67 -12.23
N SER A 314 0.43 24.03 -11.82
CA SER A 314 -0.94 24.58 -11.80
C SER A 314 -1.77 23.93 -10.71
N GLU A 315 -2.85 24.60 -10.30
CA GLU A 315 -3.90 23.99 -9.48
C GLU A 315 -4.58 22.84 -10.24
N ASP A 316 -5.14 21.88 -9.50
CA ASP A 316 -5.78 20.70 -10.10
C ASP A 316 -7.22 20.98 -10.57
N ARG A 317 -7.94 21.86 -9.88
CA ARG A 317 -9.37 22.12 -10.09
C ARG A 317 -9.76 22.38 -11.57
N PRO A 318 -9.09 23.26 -12.34
CA PRO A 318 -9.45 23.49 -13.74
C PRO A 318 -9.34 22.24 -14.63
N TRP A 319 -8.46 21.33 -14.27
CA TRP A 319 -8.27 20.06 -14.99
C TRP A 319 -9.29 19.01 -14.59
N VAL A 320 -9.70 19.03 -13.34
CA VAL A 320 -10.82 18.21 -12.84
C VAL A 320 -12.10 18.62 -13.54
N ASP A 321 -12.42 19.93 -13.64
CA ASP A 321 -13.60 20.45 -14.33
C ASP A 321 -13.67 19.98 -15.79
N LYS A 322 -12.54 20.07 -16.54
CA LYS A 322 -12.45 19.56 -17.91
C LYS A 322 -12.75 18.07 -18.00
N MET A 323 -12.28 17.28 -17.04
CA MET A 323 -12.54 15.84 -17.02
C MET A 323 -13.96 15.50 -16.63
N VAL A 324 -14.56 16.23 -15.70
CA VAL A 324 -15.97 16.08 -15.33
C VAL A 324 -16.87 16.34 -16.54
N ASP A 325 -16.58 17.41 -17.29
CA ASP A 325 -17.29 17.74 -18.53
C ASP A 325 -17.10 16.70 -19.64
N HIS A 326 -15.87 16.17 -19.78
CA HIS A 326 -15.55 15.16 -20.78
C HIS A 326 -16.21 13.79 -20.46
N ALA A 327 -16.06 13.34 -19.23
CA ALA A 327 -16.52 12.01 -18.81
C ALA A 327 -17.98 12.00 -18.28
N LYS A 328 -18.62 13.17 -18.13
CA LYS A 328 -20.00 13.33 -17.64
C LYS A 328 -20.23 12.61 -16.31
N THR A 329 -19.42 12.92 -15.30
CA THR A 329 -19.44 12.26 -13.99
C THR A 329 -20.16 13.10 -12.95
N ASP A 330 -20.69 12.44 -11.89
CA ASP A 330 -21.23 13.10 -10.70
C ASP A 330 -20.06 13.42 -9.75
N HIS A 331 -19.55 14.65 -9.82
CA HIS A 331 -18.31 15.05 -9.15
C HIS A 331 -18.54 15.77 -7.81
N ARG A 332 -17.62 15.50 -6.85
CA ARG A 332 -17.57 16.20 -5.55
C ARG A 332 -16.16 16.63 -5.22
N TYR A 333 -16.01 17.93 -4.92
CA TYR A 333 -14.81 18.50 -4.33
C TYR A 333 -14.84 18.34 -2.81
N LEU A 334 -13.79 17.78 -2.22
CA LEU A 334 -13.64 17.60 -0.79
C LEU A 334 -12.41 18.38 -0.31
N GLU A 335 -12.59 19.27 0.65
CA GLU A 335 -11.55 20.17 1.15
C GLU A 335 -11.24 19.88 2.62
N CYS A 336 -9.94 19.94 2.98
CA CYS A 336 -9.43 19.75 4.33
C CYS A 336 -8.84 21.06 4.86
N ASP A 337 -9.19 21.44 6.07
CA ASP A 337 -8.57 22.53 6.80
C ASP A 337 -7.39 22.05 7.67
N ASN A 338 -6.65 22.99 8.24
CA ASN A 338 -5.48 22.68 9.07
C ASN A 338 -5.83 21.94 10.36
N GLU A 339 -6.99 22.17 10.95
CA GLU A 339 -7.43 21.51 12.20
C GLU A 339 -7.72 20.03 11.94
N ASN A 340 -8.51 19.74 10.91
CA ASN A 340 -8.78 18.37 10.46
C ASN A 340 -7.49 17.65 10.06
N MET A 341 -6.54 18.36 9.44
CA MET A 341 -5.28 17.76 9.03
C MET A 341 -4.44 17.31 10.23
N ILE A 342 -4.38 18.14 11.29
CA ILE A 342 -3.64 17.80 12.51
C ILE A 342 -4.34 16.70 13.30
N GLU A 343 -5.67 16.72 13.40
CA GLU A 343 -6.41 15.63 14.05
C GLU A 343 -6.14 14.29 13.35
N ASN A 344 -6.14 14.27 12.02
CA ASN A 344 -5.88 13.07 11.25
C ASN A 344 -4.40 12.67 11.19
N LEU A 345 -3.46 13.54 11.62
CA LEU A 345 -2.04 13.22 11.70
C LEU A 345 -1.77 12.01 12.61
N TYR A 346 -2.44 11.95 13.74
CA TYR A 346 -2.34 10.85 14.70
C TYR A 346 -3.15 9.62 14.27
N LYS A 347 -4.35 9.83 13.69
CA LYS A 347 -5.16 8.73 13.14
C LYS A 347 -4.46 8.02 11.98
N ALA A 348 -3.61 8.73 11.22
CA ALA A 348 -2.79 8.11 10.17
C ALA A 348 -1.76 7.12 10.76
N VAL A 349 -1.22 7.39 11.95
CA VAL A 349 -0.38 6.43 12.68
C VAL A 349 -1.21 5.22 13.13
N ASP A 350 -2.43 5.44 13.63
CA ASP A 350 -3.34 4.34 13.98
C ASP A 350 -3.72 3.48 12.75
N ALA A 351 -3.86 4.10 11.58
CA ALA A 351 -4.10 3.39 10.33
C ALA A 351 -2.89 2.55 9.89
N ARG A 352 -1.68 3.10 9.99
CA ARG A 352 -0.42 2.49 9.51
C ARG A 352 0.25 1.55 10.50
N ASP A 353 -0.03 1.67 11.80
CA ASP A 353 0.72 1.10 12.94
C ASP A 353 2.16 1.64 13.06
N LEU A 354 2.53 2.63 12.27
CA LEU A 354 3.86 3.22 12.14
C LEU A 354 3.77 4.72 11.86
N PRO A 355 4.81 5.51 12.19
CA PRO A 355 4.96 6.84 11.62
C PRO A 355 4.96 6.78 10.08
N CYS A 356 4.34 7.75 9.43
CA CYS A 356 4.01 7.67 8.02
C CYS A 356 4.30 8.98 7.25
N MET A 357 3.77 9.14 6.02
CA MET A 357 4.05 10.33 5.20
C MET A 357 3.36 11.61 5.71
N ALA A 358 3.33 11.80 7.01
CA ALA A 358 2.84 13.01 7.68
C ALA A 358 1.50 13.52 7.11
N ASP A 359 1.47 14.80 6.67
CA ASP A 359 0.29 15.46 6.12
C ASP A 359 -0.26 14.82 4.83
N VAL A 360 0.57 14.14 4.06
CA VAL A 360 0.12 13.40 2.87
C VAL A 360 -0.83 12.26 3.24
N GLU A 361 -0.49 11.49 4.29
CA GLU A 361 -1.35 10.40 4.75
C GLU A 361 -2.52 10.89 5.61
N SER A 362 -2.33 11.93 6.43
CA SER A 362 -3.42 12.49 7.21
C SER A 362 -4.50 13.13 6.33
N SER A 363 -4.11 13.84 5.28
CA SER A 363 -5.06 14.40 4.32
C SER A 363 -5.77 13.31 3.50
N MET A 364 -5.05 12.26 3.09
CA MET A 364 -5.63 11.10 2.40
C MET A 364 -6.64 10.37 3.29
N LEU A 365 -6.32 10.18 4.57
CA LEU A 365 -7.23 9.56 5.55
C LEU A 365 -8.51 10.39 5.71
N TYR A 366 -8.37 11.72 5.87
CA TYR A 366 -9.52 12.62 5.91
C TYR A 366 -10.36 12.51 4.65
N PHE A 367 -9.75 12.54 3.47
CA PHE A 367 -10.42 12.38 2.18
C PHE A 367 -11.21 11.07 2.11
N CYS A 368 -10.57 9.94 2.41
CA CYS A 368 -11.24 8.63 2.45
C CYS A 368 -12.42 8.61 3.41
N SER A 369 -12.32 9.26 4.58
CA SER A 369 -13.41 9.37 5.57
C SER A 369 -14.64 10.13 5.08
N LYS A 370 -14.47 10.99 4.07
CA LYS A 370 -15.59 11.69 3.42
C LYS A 370 -16.16 10.89 2.26
N VAL A 371 -15.28 10.25 1.45
CA VAL A 371 -15.69 9.44 0.28
C VAL A 371 -16.52 8.23 0.69
N VAL A 372 -16.16 7.55 1.79
CA VAL A 372 -16.88 6.34 2.24
C VAL A 372 -18.38 6.59 2.55
N LYS A 373 -18.77 7.84 2.82
CA LYS A 373 -20.18 8.23 3.02
C LYS A 373 -21.02 8.09 1.74
N TYR A 374 -20.38 7.99 0.59
CA TYR A 374 -21.03 7.90 -0.73
C TYR A 374 -20.78 6.55 -1.40
N ASN A 375 -19.54 6.05 -1.35
CA ASN A 375 -19.12 4.83 -2.02
C ASN A 375 -18.17 4.05 -1.13
N LYS A 376 -18.32 2.71 -1.08
CA LYS A 376 -17.40 1.82 -0.37
C LYS A 376 -16.25 1.31 -1.25
N VAL A 377 -16.29 1.56 -2.57
CA VAL A 377 -15.26 1.14 -3.54
C VAL A 377 -14.87 2.33 -4.40
N THR A 378 -13.57 2.52 -4.59
CA THR A 378 -13.01 3.54 -5.47
C THR A 378 -11.83 3.00 -6.27
N LEU A 379 -11.69 3.39 -7.54
CA LEU A 379 -10.51 3.12 -8.35
C LEU A 379 -9.62 4.37 -8.39
N THR A 380 -8.31 4.17 -8.37
CA THR A 380 -7.32 5.26 -8.31
C THR A 380 -6.31 5.18 -9.44
N GLY A 381 -5.63 6.30 -9.71
CA GLY A 381 -4.50 6.36 -10.65
C GLY A 381 -3.14 6.04 -10.02
N GLU A 382 -3.11 5.53 -8.77
CA GLU A 382 -1.85 5.18 -8.10
C GLU A 382 -1.08 4.11 -8.88
N CYS A 383 0.23 4.07 -8.69
CA CYS A 383 1.20 3.19 -9.34
C CYS A 383 1.55 3.52 -10.80
N ALA A 384 0.84 4.43 -11.47
CA ALA A 384 1.16 4.80 -12.84
C ALA A 384 2.52 5.51 -12.96
N ASP A 385 2.85 6.39 -12.02
CA ASP A 385 4.15 7.09 -12.02
C ASP A 385 5.33 6.13 -11.81
N GLU A 386 5.12 5.10 -11.00
CA GLU A 386 6.11 4.10 -10.66
C GLU A 386 6.51 3.24 -11.85
N ILE A 387 5.52 2.83 -12.64
CA ILE A 387 5.72 1.88 -13.74
C ILE A 387 6.02 2.58 -15.09
N PHE A 388 5.50 3.80 -15.31
CA PHE A 388 5.75 4.59 -16.52
C PHE A 388 6.88 5.62 -16.38
N GLY A 389 7.57 5.67 -15.25
CA GLY A 389 8.69 6.59 -15.04
C GLY A 389 8.29 8.05 -14.88
N GLY A 390 7.22 8.32 -14.11
CA GLY A 390 6.67 9.66 -13.93
C GLY A 390 7.43 10.57 -12.97
N TYR A 391 8.39 10.06 -12.20
CA TYR A 391 9.11 10.82 -11.19
C TYR A 391 10.41 11.44 -11.69
N PRO A 392 10.89 12.55 -11.05
CA PRO A 392 12.12 13.22 -11.45
C PRO A 392 13.36 12.32 -11.45
N TRP A 393 13.42 11.33 -10.58
CA TRP A 393 14.59 10.43 -10.48
C TRP A 393 14.75 9.46 -11.65
N PHE A 394 13.75 9.33 -12.51
CA PHE A 394 13.90 8.63 -13.78
C PHE A 394 14.55 9.49 -14.87
N HIS A 395 14.64 10.82 -14.67
CA HIS A 395 15.05 11.79 -15.68
C HIS A 395 16.33 12.55 -15.32
N LYS A 396 16.65 12.68 -14.02
CA LYS A 396 17.76 13.50 -13.56
C LYS A 396 19.07 12.73 -13.53
N GLU A 397 20.13 13.30 -14.12
CA GLU A 397 21.45 12.69 -14.19
C GLU A 397 22.02 12.38 -12.80
N GLU A 398 21.81 13.26 -11.82
CA GLU A 398 22.26 13.05 -10.44
C GLU A 398 21.73 11.76 -9.81
N CYS A 399 20.49 11.36 -10.16
CA CYS A 399 19.88 10.13 -9.67
C CYS A 399 20.48 8.86 -10.30
N PHE A 400 21.01 8.98 -11.54
CA PHE A 400 21.73 7.89 -12.20
C PHE A 400 23.06 7.58 -11.53
N LYS A 401 23.71 8.60 -11.00
CA LYS A 401 25.03 8.48 -10.32
C LYS A 401 24.89 8.14 -8.83
N ALA A 402 23.71 8.27 -8.27
CA ALA A 402 23.49 8.06 -6.85
C ALA A 402 23.70 6.59 -6.44
N GLU A 403 24.42 6.38 -5.34
CA GLU A 403 24.63 5.08 -4.69
C GLU A 403 23.77 4.91 -3.44
N ILE A 404 22.60 5.51 -3.46
CA ILE A 404 21.56 5.49 -2.44
C ILE A 404 20.20 5.67 -3.11
N PHE A 405 19.11 5.52 -2.37
CA PHE A 405 17.75 5.70 -2.90
C PHE A 405 17.55 7.08 -3.54
N PRO A 406 17.17 7.16 -4.83
CA PRO A 406 17.09 8.42 -5.57
C PRO A 406 16.11 9.45 -5.01
N TRP A 407 15.12 9.00 -4.25
CA TRP A 407 14.12 9.88 -3.57
C TRP A 407 14.53 10.28 -2.15
N SER A 408 15.71 9.86 -1.67
CA SER A 408 16.22 10.13 -0.33
C SER A 408 17.75 10.20 -0.34
N MET A 409 18.32 11.07 -1.20
CA MET A 409 19.77 11.17 -1.39
C MET A 409 20.48 11.86 -0.23
N ASP A 410 19.81 12.74 0.48
CA ASP A 410 20.36 13.47 1.61
C ASP A 410 19.90 12.85 2.95
N MET A 411 20.83 12.28 3.70
CA MET A 411 20.58 11.66 5.00
C MET A 411 20.71 12.63 6.18
N GLN A 412 21.25 13.85 5.96
CA GLN A 412 21.45 14.83 7.03
C GLN A 412 20.15 15.23 7.75
N PRO A 413 19.04 15.52 7.04
CA PRO A 413 17.78 15.85 7.70
C PRO A 413 17.27 14.79 8.64
N ARG A 414 17.54 13.53 8.31
CA ARG A 414 17.05 12.39 9.07
C ARG A 414 17.74 12.22 10.42
N LYS A 415 18.98 12.70 10.54
CA LYS A 415 19.80 12.57 11.76
C LYS A 415 20.03 13.89 12.51
N MET A 416 19.81 15.04 11.84
CA MET A 416 20.19 16.34 12.39
C MET A 416 19.50 16.71 13.71
N LEU A 417 18.35 16.12 14.02
CA LEU A 417 17.59 16.37 15.24
C LEU A 417 17.77 15.28 16.30
N LEU A 418 18.43 14.17 15.96
CA LEU A 418 18.65 13.07 16.91
C LEU A 418 19.69 13.43 17.99
N ASN A 419 19.53 12.84 19.16
CA ASN A 419 20.54 12.81 20.22
C ASN A 419 21.82 12.16 19.71
N ASP A 420 22.97 12.64 20.12
CA ASP A 420 24.27 12.10 19.71
C ASP A 420 24.46 10.64 20.17
N ASP A 421 23.96 10.27 21.35
CA ASP A 421 23.95 8.89 21.83
C ASP A 421 23.16 7.94 20.91
N ILE A 422 22.06 8.41 20.33
CA ILE A 422 21.28 7.64 19.37
C ILE A 422 22.06 7.52 18.07
N ILE A 423 22.64 8.62 17.56
CA ILE A 423 23.46 8.61 16.33
C ILE A 423 24.63 7.63 16.45
N GLN A 424 25.24 7.51 17.62
CA GLN A 424 26.33 6.55 17.86
C GLN A 424 25.86 5.09 17.92
N LYS A 425 24.62 4.85 18.39
CA LYS A 425 24.05 3.50 18.50
C LYS A 425 23.49 2.95 17.20
N VAL A 426 23.08 3.84 16.28
CA VAL A 426 22.43 3.48 15.00
C VAL A 426 23.19 4.12 13.85
N ASP A 427 23.64 3.29 12.90
CA ASP A 427 24.27 3.78 11.67
C ASP A 427 23.21 3.82 10.55
N LEU A 428 22.48 4.93 10.51
CA LEU A 428 21.39 5.16 9.54
C LEU A 428 21.88 5.11 8.08
N GLU A 429 23.08 5.66 7.82
CA GLU A 429 23.63 5.74 6.47
C GLU A 429 24.04 4.36 5.97
N SER A 430 24.79 3.61 6.77
CA SER A 430 25.21 2.25 6.42
C SER A 430 24.00 1.34 6.24
N TYR A 431 22.99 1.46 7.10
CA TYR A 431 21.75 0.70 7.00
C TYR A 431 21.03 0.97 5.68
N ALA A 432 20.82 2.24 5.34
CA ALA A 432 20.15 2.64 4.11
C ALA A 432 20.95 2.22 2.85
N ARG A 433 22.29 2.37 2.86
CA ARG A 433 23.17 1.91 1.77
C ARG A 433 23.14 0.39 1.60
N THR A 434 23.13 -0.36 2.70
CA THR A 434 23.05 -1.83 2.67
C THR A 434 21.72 -2.29 2.06
N ALA A 435 20.61 -1.67 2.47
CA ALA A 435 19.29 -1.96 1.92
C ALA A 435 19.20 -1.62 0.41
N TYR A 436 19.76 -0.48 0.00
CA TYR A 436 19.87 -0.08 -1.39
C TYR A 436 20.71 -1.10 -2.19
N GLN A 437 21.94 -1.41 -1.73
CA GLN A 437 22.86 -2.30 -2.44
C GLN A 437 22.29 -3.72 -2.59
N LYS A 438 21.63 -4.21 -1.53
CA LYS A 438 20.93 -5.50 -1.59
C LYS A 438 19.90 -5.49 -2.73
N THR A 439 19.08 -4.45 -2.83
CA THR A 439 18.06 -4.35 -3.88
C THR A 439 18.67 -4.22 -5.28
N ILE A 440 19.78 -3.48 -5.44
CA ILE A 440 20.51 -3.41 -6.70
C ILE A 440 21.02 -4.79 -7.13
N ASN A 441 21.55 -5.58 -6.19
CA ASN A 441 22.05 -6.92 -6.47
C ASN A 441 20.94 -7.91 -6.86
N GLU A 442 19.74 -7.73 -6.30
CA GLU A 442 18.54 -8.52 -6.58
C GLU A 442 17.82 -8.10 -7.89
N THR A 443 18.23 -6.98 -8.51
CA THR A 443 17.59 -6.51 -9.74
C THR A 443 17.67 -7.56 -10.85
N PRO A 444 16.52 -7.99 -11.43
CA PRO A 444 16.51 -8.89 -12.58
C PRO A 444 17.30 -8.28 -13.76
N LYS A 445 18.26 -9.00 -14.30
CA LYS A 445 19.19 -8.54 -15.33
C LYS A 445 18.84 -9.13 -16.69
N LEU A 446 19.05 -8.34 -17.74
CA LEU A 446 19.00 -8.80 -19.13
C LEU A 446 20.42 -8.92 -19.65
N TYR A 447 20.75 -10.06 -20.24
CA TYR A 447 22.09 -10.26 -20.83
C TYR A 447 22.28 -9.38 -22.06
N GLY A 448 23.43 -8.71 -22.15
CA GLY A 448 23.75 -7.82 -23.28
C GLY A 448 23.11 -6.43 -23.23
N GLU A 449 22.35 -6.11 -22.18
CA GLU A 449 21.77 -4.79 -21.97
C GLU A 449 22.89 -3.72 -21.81
N ASP A 450 22.72 -2.57 -22.48
CA ASP A 450 23.68 -1.48 -22.33
C ASP A 450 23.66 -0.89 -20.90
N ARG A 451 24.73 -0.18 -20.55
CA ARG A 451 24.95 0.32 -19.19
C ARG A 451 23.86 1.32 -18.73
N ILE A 452 23.29 2.09 -19.64
CA ILE A 452 22.27 3.11 -19.31
C ILE A 452 20.95 2.42 -19.06
N GLU A 453 20.52 1.51 -19.92
CA GLU A 453 19.29 0.74 -19.76
C GLU A 453 19.34 -0.16 -18.54
N ALA A 454 20.48 -0.81 -18.28
CA ALA A 454 20.70 -1.58 -17.05
C ALA A 454 20.52 -0.71 -15.79
N ARG A 455 21.01 0.54 -15.81
CA ARG A 455 20.82 1.48 -14.70
C ARG A 455 19.37 1.91 -14.55
N ARG A 456 18.67 2.18 -15.64
CA ARG A 456 17.22 2.48 -15.63
C ARG A 456 16.40 1.33 -15.08
N ARG A 457 16.75 0.10 -15.43
CA ARG A 457 16.15 -1.12 -14.87
C ARG A 457 16.35 -1.21 -13.37
N GLN A 458 17.55 -0.90 -12.86
CA GLN A 458 17.82 -0.82 -11.43
C GLN A 458 16.95 0.23 -10.73
N ILE A 459 16.85 1.44 -11.29
CA ILE A 459 15.99 2.51 -10.74
C ILE A 459 14.52 2.09 -10.76
N SER A 460 14.05 1.45 -11.83
CA SER A 460 12.70 0.90 -11.91
C SER A 460 12.45 -0.17 -10.85
N TYR A 461 13.38 -1.09 -10.65
CA TYR A 461 13.26 -2.14 -9.64
C TYR A 461 13.27 -1.60 -8.21
N LEU A 462 14.17 -0.65 -7.90
CA LEU A 462 14.16 0.09 -6.64
C LEU A 462 12.80 0.75 -6.40
N ASN A 463 12.26 1.40 -7.43
CA ASN A 463 10.99 2.10 -7.34
C ASN A 463 9.82 1.12 -7.07
N LEU A 464 9.78 -0.01 -7.77
CA LEU A 464 8.77 -1.06 -7.56
C LEU A 464 8.85 -1.67 -6.15
N ARG A 465 10.06 -1.96 -5.66
CA ARG A 465 10.29 -2.67 -4.38
C ARG A 465 10.13 -1.76 -3.15
N TRP A 466 10.28 -0.45 -3.30
CA TRP A 466 10.28 0.48 -2.17
C TRP A 466 9.21 1.56 -2.28
N PHE A 467 9.30 2.41 -3.29
CA PHE A 467 8.44 3.58 -3.38
C PHE A 467 6.99 3.19 -3.69
N MET A 468 6.77 2.33 -4.69
CA MET A 468 5.46 1.82 -5.06
C MET A 468 4.80 1.06 -3.90
N VAL A 469 5.54 0.16 -3.23
CA VAL A 469 5.02 -0.58 -2.06
C VAL A 469 4.61 0.37 -0.94
N THR A 470 5.41 1.43 -0.67
CA THR A 470 5.07 2.46 0.34
C THR A 470 3.77 3.18 -0.02
N LEU A 471 3.56 3.51 -1.30
CA LEU A 471 2.34 4.20 -1.73
C LEU A 471 1.11 3.28 -1.76
N MET A 472 1.27 2.02 -2.14
CA MET A 472 0.19 1.03 -2.06
C MET A 472 -0.23 0.77 -0.62
N ASP A 473 0.74 0.61 0.29
CA ASP A 473 0.47 0.46 1.72
C ASP A 473 -0.20 1.72 2.30
N ARG A 474 0.25 2.93 1.91
CA ARG A 474 -0.45 4.19 2.23
C ARG A 474 -1.91 4.13 1.78
N MET A 475 -2.16 3.79 0.51
CA MET A 475 -3.51 3.78 -0.05
C MET A 475 -4.40 2.76 0.67
N ASP A 476 -3.95 1.50 0.82
CA ASP A 476 -4.72 0.46 1.50
C ASP A 476 -5.02 0.84 2.96
N ARG A 477 -3.99 1.25 3.71
CA ARG A 477 -4.13 1.49 5.14
C ARG A 477 -5.03 2.70 5.45
N THR A 478 -4.88 3.82 4.72
CA THR A 478 -5.72 5.02 4.92
C THR A 478 -7.16 4.80 4.48
N SER A 479 -7.37 4.17 3.33
CA SER A 479 -8.73 3.90 2.84
C SER A 479 -9.45 2.86 3.68
N MET A 480 -8.77 1.77 4.04
CA MET A 480 -9.37 0.71 4.86
C MET A 480 -9.61 1.10 6.31
N HIS A 481 -8.83 2.03 6.86
CA HIS A 481 -9.14 2.61 8.17
C HIS A 481 -10.52 3.28 8.19
N CYS A 482 -11.00 3.71 7.04
CA CYS A 482 -12.32 4.31 6.85
C CYS A 482 -13.40 3.31 6.36
N GLY A 483 -13.06 2.05 6.12
CA GLY A 483 -13.97 1.09 5.49
C GLY A 483 -14.22 1.36 3.99
N LEU A 484 -13.24 1.96 3.30
CA LEU A 484 -13.25 2.24 1.88
C LEU A 484 -12.26 1.33 1.16
N GLU A 485 -12.70 0.60 0.15
CA GLU A 485 -11.81 -0.17 -0.72
C GLU A 485 -11.24 0.70 -1.84
N ALA A 486 -9.95 1.02 -1.78
CA ALA A 486 -9.23 1.63 -2.90
C ALA A 486 -8.57 0.54 -3.76
N ARG A 487 -8.87 0.56 -5.07
CA ARG A 487 -8.32 -0.33 -6.09
C ARG A 487 -7.27 0.42 -6.91
N VAL A 488 -6.26 -0.31 -7.36
CA VAL A 488 -5.07 0.24 -8.02
C VAL A 488 -4.82 -0.45 -9.37
N PRO A 489 -5.56 -0.12 -10.43
CA PRO A 489 -5.48 -0.82 -11.72
C PRO A 489 -4.07 -0.88 -12.31
N PHE A 490 -3.26 0.17 -12.12
CA PHE A 490 -1.88 0.18 -12.59
C PHE A 490 -0.94 -0.77 -11.83
N ALA A 491 -1.36 -1.30 -10.68
CA ALA A 491 -0.65 -2.37 -9.97
C ALA A 491 -1.01 -3.78 -10.47
N ASP A 492 -1.77 -3.93 -11.56
CA ASP A 492 -1.96 -5.25 -12.20
C ASP A 492 -0.61 -5.81 -12.62
N HIS A 493 -0.30 -7.02 -12.15
CA HIS A 493 1.01 -7.66 -12.38
C HIS A 493 1.35 -7.78 -13.87
N ARG A 494 0.35 -7.95 -14.76
CA ARG A 494 0.55 -8.03 -16.21
C ARG A 494 1.10 -6.72 -16.78
N ILE A 495 0.59 -5.58 -16.26
CA ILE A 495 1.09 -4.25 -16.62
C ILE A 495 2.51 -4.07 -16.08
N VAL A 496 2.74 -4.45 -14.82
CA VAL A 496 4.07 -4.35 -14.19
C VAL A 496 5.11 -5.18 -14.95
N GLU A 497 4.80 -6.44 -15.25
CA GLU A 497 5.69 -7.34 -16.00
C GLU A 497 6.01 -6.81 -17.40
N TYR A 498 5.00 -6.36 -18.13
CA TYR A 498 5.16 -5.84 -19.46
C TYR A 498 6.01 -4.57 -19.45
N LEU A 499 5.62 -3.58 -18.68
CA LEU A 499 6.29 -2.28 -18.63
C LEU A 499 7.70 -2.35 -18.03
N TYR A 500 7.98 -3.30 -17.14
CA TYR A 500 9.34 -3.50 -16.64
C TYR A 500 10.33 -3.79 -17.78
N ASN A 501 9.86 -4.43 -18.83
CA ASN A 501 10.65 -4.86 -19.97
C ASN A 501 10.59 -3.91 -21.19
N VAL A 502 9.68 -2.93 -21.21
CA VAL A 502 9.64 -1.90 -22.26
C VAL A 502 10.85 -0.98 -22.15
N PRO A 503 11.63 -0.74 -23.24
CA PRO A 503 12.76 0.18 -23.26
C PRO A 503 12.36 1.61 -22.89
N TRP A 504 13.32 2.34 -22.33
CA TRP A 504 13.04 3.70 -21.86
C TRP A 504 12.59 4.66 -22.96
N GLU A 505 13.16 4.56 -24.13
CA GLU A 505 12.79 5.38 -25.29
C GLU A 505 11.31 5.25 -25.63
N LEU A 506 10.73 4.05 -25.49
CA LEU A 506 9.29 3.83 -25.68
C LEU A 506 8.47 4.31 -24.48
N LYS A 507 8.95 4.17 -23.24
CA LYS A 507 8.26 4.72 -22.05
C LYS A 507 8.19 6.25 -22.11
N CYS A 508 9.27 6.89 -22.57
CA CYS A 508 9.43 8.35 -22.67
C CYS A 508 9.31 8.82 -24.12
N LEU A 509 8.33 8.32 -24.87
CA LEU A 509 8.09 8.67 -26.27
C LEU A 509 8.21 10.17 -26.51
N ASN A 510 9.02 10.56 -27.49
CA ASN A 510 9.31 11.95 -27.86
C ASN A 510 9.86 12.80 -26.71
N GLY A 511 10.54 12.19 -25.73
CA GLY A 511 11.07 12.88 -24.57
C GLY A 511 10.00 13.33 -23.55
N VAL A 512 8.76 12.87 -23.70
CA VAL A 512 7.64 13.28 -22.86
C VAL A 512 7.49 12.32 -21.68
N VAL A 513 7.41 12.87 -20.46
CA VAL A 513 7.16 12.09 -19.24
C VAL A 513 5.89 11.26 -19.38
N LYS A 514 5.98 9.94 -19.16
CA LYS A 514 4.90 8.96 -19.40
C LYS A 514 4.37 8.99 -20.84
N GLY A 515 5.24 9.20 -21.82
CA GLY A 515 4.89 9.30 -23.24
C GLY A 515 4.08 8.12 -23.74
N LEU A 516 4.46 6.90 -23.34
CA LEU A 516 3.73 5.67 -23.69
C LEU A 516 2.29 5.67 -23.13
N LEU A 517 2.09 6.04 -21.86
CA LEU A 517 0.75 6.11 -21.27
C LEU A 517 -0.12 7.16 -21.96
N ARG A 518 0.47 8.30 -22.33
CA ARG A 518 -0.24 9.36 -23.09
C ARG A 518 -0.62 8.87 -24.48
N ALA A 519 0.27 8.18 -25.18
CA ALA A 519 -0.03 7.57 -26.47
C ALA A 519 -1.13 6.50 -26.37
N ALA A 520 -1.08 5.65 -25.32
CA ALA A 520 -2.12 4.66 -25.04
C ALA A 520 -3.47 5.31 -24.70
N GLY A 521 -3.48 6.50 -24.08
CA GLY A 521 -4.69 7.27 -23.74
C GLY A 521 -5.30 8.08 -24.89
N LYS A 522 -4.63 8.16 -26.05
CA LYS A 522 -5.12 8.92 -27.21
C LYS A 522 -6.46 8.39 -27.70
N GLY A 523 -7.43 9.30 -27.88
CA GLY A 523 -8.82 8.95 -28.24
C GLY A 523 -9.70 8.50 -27.07
N ILE A 524 -9.13 8.38 -25.86
CA ILE A 524 -9.89 8.19 -24.61
C ILE A 524 -10.00 9.52 -23.85
N LEU A 525 -8.91 10.28 -23.80
CA LEU A 525 -8.84 11.60 -23.18
C LEU A 525 -8.71 12.69 -24.24
N THR A 526 -9.05 13.93 -23.88
CA THR A 526 -8.75 15.11 -24.69
C THR A 526 -7.25 15.41 -24.71
N ASP A 527 -6.74 16.01 -25.78
CA ASP A 527 -5.32 16.36 -25.89
C ASP A 527 -4.85 17.28 -24.77
N GLU A 528 -5.69 18.20 -24.31
CA GLU A 528 -5.36 19.09 -23.19
C GLU A 528 -5.02 18.30 -21.91
N VAL A 529 -5.84 17.33 -21.56
CA VAL A 529 -5.62 16.48 -20.37
C VAL A 529 -4.46 15.51 -20.60
N LEU A 530 -4.36 14.92 -21.80
CA LEU A 530 -3.25 14.03 -22.15
C LEU A 530 -1.89 14.70 -21.98
N TYR A 531 -1.74 15.97 -22.37
CA TYR A 531 -0.48 16.70 -22.33
C TYR A 531 -0.33 17.64 -21.13
N ARG A 532 -1.27 17.59 -20.16
CA ARG A 532 -1.10 18.28 -18.89
C ARG A 532 0.25 17.92 -18.27
N ARG A 533 0.99 18.93 -17.79
CA ARG A 533 2.22 18.70 -17.02
C ARG A 533 1.88 17.96 -15.71
N LYS A 534 2.79 17.04 -15.33
CA LYS A 534 2.64 16.31 -14.06
C LYS A 534 2.52 17.29 -12.89
N SER A 535 1.54 17.05 -12.03
CA SER A 535 1.37 17.65 -10.72
C SER A 535 1.52 16.58 -9.64
N THR A 536 2.08 16.93 -8.50
CA THR A 536 2.16 16.04 -7.33
C THR A 536 0.81 16.00 -6.61
N TYR A 537 0.69 15.08 -5.63
CA TYR A 537 -0.43 15.11 -4.68
C TYR A 537 -0.55 16.51 -4.05
N PRO A 538 -1.76 17.05 -3.85
CA PRO A 538 -1.95 18.37 -3.25
C PRO A 538 -1.28 18.49 -1.89
N LYS A 539 -0.69 19.65 -1.62
CA LYS A 539 -0.19 20.01 -0.30
C LYS A 539 -0.79 21.35 0.14
N THR A 540 -0.86 21.57 1.44
CA THR A 540 -1.23 22.90 1.94
C THR A 540 -0.10 23.91 1.73
N TYR A 541 -0.46 25.09 1.25
CA TYR A 541 0.41 26.26 1.14
C TYR A 541 0.15 27.27 2.26
N ASP A 542 -0.80 26.98 3.17
CA ASP A 542 -1.13 27.85 4.30
C ASP A 542 0.04 27.89 5.30
N PRO A 543 0.69 29.06 5.53
CA PRO A 543 1.79 29.19 6.45
C PRO A 543 1.41 28.95 7.91
N ASN A 544 0.11 28.96 8.25
CA ASN A 544 -0.34 28.68 9.61
C ASN A 544 -0.17 27.18 9.96
N TYR A 545 -0.17 26.29 8.99
CA TYR A 545 0.03 24.85 9.23
C TYR A 545 1.36 24.60 9.94
N GLU A 546 2.47 25.14 9.44
CA GLU A 546 3.80 25.01 10.05
C GLU A 546 3.83 25.58 11.48
N LYS A 547 3.19 26.75 11.71
CA LYS A 547 3.11 27.36 13.04
C LYS A 547 2.37 26.48 14.04
N ILE A 548 1.27 25.85 13.62
CA ILE A 548 0.50 24.95 14.48
C ILE A 548 1.33 23.71 14.82
N LEU A 549 1.99 23.10 13.84
CA LEU A 549 2.86 21.93 14.05
C LEU A 549 4.00 22.26 15.02
N SER A 550 4.67 23.40 14.83
CA SER A 550 5.77 23.86 15.72
C SER A 550 5.29 24.03 17.16
N LYS A 551 4.12 24.67 17.34
CA LYS A 551 3.51 24.85 18.66
C LYS A 551 3.15 23.50 19.32
N GLU A 552 2.60 22.56 18.58
CA GLU A 552 2.26 21.23 19.10
C GLU A 552 3.52 20.46 19.49
N LEU A 553 4.58 20.51 18.67
CA LEU A 553 5.84 19.81 19.00
C LEU A 553 6.52 20.43 20.25
N LEU A 554 6.49 21.77 20.41
CA LEU A 554 6.98 22.42 21.63
C LEU A 554 6.18 21.98 22.87
N LYS A 555 4.86 21.84 22.77
CA LYS A 555 4.04 21.28 23.87
C LYS A 555 4.47 19.86 24.25
N VAL A 556 4.70 19.01 23.24
CA VAL A 556 5.20 17.64 23.46
C VAL A 556 6.56 17.70 24.17
N MET A 557 7.48 18.55 23.71
CA MET A 557 8.80 18.69 24.34
C MET A 557 8.75 19.27 25.76
N ALA A 558 7.73 20.06 26.09
CA ALA A 558 7.51 20.56 27.45
C ALA A 558 6.91 19.51 28.39
N LYS A 559 6.22 18.49 27.86
CA LYS A 559 5.60 17.44 28.65
C LYS A 559 6.67 16.58 29.35
N LYS A 560 6.55 16.42 30.69
CA LYS A 560 7.43 15.53 31.46
C LYS A 560 7.21 14.08 31.04
N GLY A 561 8.30 13.39 30.65
CA GLY A 561 8.24 11.97 30.28
C GLY A 561 7.75 11.71 28.83
N ALA A 562 7.70 12.71 27.96
CA ALA A 562 7.42 12.47 26.54
C ALA A 562 8.54 11.58 25.94
N PRO A 563 8.19 10.40 25.37
CA PRO A 563 9.19 9.39 25.00
C PRO A 563 10.11 9.84 23.88
N ILE A 564 9.68 10.74 23.02
CA ILE A 564 10.52 11.28 21.95
C ILE A 564 11.78 11.98 22.47
N LYS A 565 11.77 12.47 23.73
CA LYS A 565 12.93 13.11 24.35
C LYS A 565 14.14 12.18 24.52
N GLU A 566 13.90 10.88 24.52
CA GLU A 566 14.98 9.90 24.53
C GLU A 566 15.70 9.81 23.18
N LEU A 567 15.06 10.29 22.11
CA LEU A 567 15.57 10.21 20.74
C LEU A 567 16.04 11.54 20.18
N ILE A 568 15.42 12.67 20.57
CA ILE A 568 15.60 13.99 19.97
C ILE A 568 16.34 14.94 20.91
N ASP A 569 17.33 15.66 20.37
CA ASP A 569 18.06 16.71 21.05
C ASP A 569 17.23 18.01 21.08
N ALA A 570 16.96 18.51 22.29
CA ALA A 570 16.12 19.69 22.48
C ALA A 570 16.73 20.98 21.92
N TYR A 571 18.09 21.13 21.99
CA TYR A 571 18.78 22.30 21.47
C TYR A 571 18.79 22.31 19.93
N LYS A 572 19.11 21.16 19.31
CA LYS A 572 19.05 20.99 17.84
C LYS A 572 17.64 21.27 17.34
N LEU A 573 16.62 20.75 18.04
CA LEU A 573 15.22 20.99 17.69
C LEU A 573 14.83 22.46 17.79
N SER A 574 15.22 23.17 18.89
CA SER A 574 14.90 24.60 19.04
C SER A 574 15.46 25.39 17.87
N ARG A 575 16.73 25.17 17.51
CA ARG A 575 17.36 25.84 16.36
C ARG A 575 16.65 25.54 15.03
N PHE A 576 16.20 24.33 14.84
CA PHE A 576 15.45 23.95 13.63
C PHE A 576 14.09 24.68 13.58
N LEU A 577 13.40 24.81 14.72
CA LEU A 577 12.09 25.46 14.79
C LEU A 577 12.16 26.98 14.61
N ASP A 578 13.33 27.62 14.83
CA ASP A 578 13.55 29.04 14.55
C ASP A 578 13.51 29.34 13.04
N SER A 579 13.92 28.38 12.18
CA SER A 579 13.99 28.54 10.72
C SER A 579 13.67 27.25 9.96
N PRO A 580 12.48 26.62 10.13
CA PRO A 580 12.18 25.36 9.42
C PRO A 580 12.16 25.52 7.90
N LYS A 581 11.92 26.74 7.41
CA LYS A 581 11.85 27.07 5.97
C LYS A 581 13.21 27.04 5.28
N ASP A 582 14.30 27.22 6.01
CA ASP A 582 15.65 27.17 5.45
C ASP A 582 16.04 25.75 5.02
N TYR A 583 15.29 24.75 5.51
CA TYR A 583 15.36 23.39 5.02
C TYR A 583 14.47 23.19 3.79
N GLY A 584 14.86 23.78 2.66
CA GLY A 584 14.05 23.85 1.44
C GLY A 584 14.00 22.58 0.57
N LYS A 585 14.73 21.51 0.94
CA LYS A 585 14.79 20.28 0.14
C LYS A 585 13.91 19.18 0.73
N PRO A 586 13.17 18.41 -0.11
CA PRO A 586 12.51 17.21 0.36
C PRO A 586 13.53 16.17 0.88
N TRP A 587 13.29 15.62 2.06
CA TRP A 587 14.09 14.54 2.64
C TRP A 587 13.55 13.15 2.29
N TYR A 588 12.33 13.09 1.74
CA TYR A 588 11.75 11.87 1.17
C TYR A 588 10.76 12.23 0.05
N GLY A 589 10.91 11.58 -1.11
CA GLY A 589 10.06 11.83 -2.28
C GLY A 589 10.13 13.28 -2.77
N GLN A 590 8.96 13.85 -3.05
CA GLN A 590 8.82 15.23 -3.53
C GLN A 590 8.13 16.16 -2.52
N LEU A 591 7.49 15.60 -1.49
CA LEU A 591 6.57 16.32 -0.61
C LEU A 591 7.08 16.48 0.83
N MET A 592 7.94 15.58 1.31
CA MET A 592 8.41 15.61 2.70
C MET A 592 9.56 16.61 2.87
N ALA A 593 9.25 17.82 3.33
CA ALA A 593 10.19 18.92 3.59
C ALA A 593 10.18 19.31 5.08
N GLY A 594 10.57 20.55 5.43
CA GLY A 594 10.67 21.02 6.82
C GLY A 594 9.41 20.83 7.67
N PRO A 595 8.24 21.34 7.26
CA PRO A 595 7.00 21.17 8.04
C PRO A 595 6.62 19.70 8.24
N GLN A 596 6.86 18.84 7.24
CA GLN A 596 6.60 17.41 7.32
C GLN A 596 7.59 16.69 8.26
N MET A 597 8.77 17.25 8.50
CA MET A 597 9.69 16.76 9.54
C MET A 597 9.08 16.96 10.92
N ILE A 598 8.51 18.14 11.19
CA ILE A 598 7.84 18.44 12.48
C ILE A 598 6.66 17.49 12.67
N ALA A 599 5.84 17.33 11.64
CA ALA A 599 4.70 16.41 11.66
C ALA A 599 5.12 14.96 11.90
N TYR A 600 6.21 14.51 11.26
CA TYR A 600 6.76 13.18 11.45
C TYR A 600 7.25 12.93 12.89
N LEU A 601 7.91 13.92 13.51
CA LEU A 601 8.31 13.81 14.93
C LEU A 601 7.11 13.75 15.88
N LEU A 602 6.04 14.49 15.59
CA LEU A 602 4.77 14.37 16.33
C LEU A 602 4.18 12.96 16.20
N GLN A 603 4.21 12.39 15.00
CA GLN A 603 3.78 11.00 14.77
C GLN A 603 4.65 9.99 15.50
N VAL A 604 5.97 10.15 15.51
CA VAL A 604 6.89 9.30 16.27
C VAL A 604 6.57 9.34 17.76
N ASN A 605 6.38 10.53 18.35
CA ASN A 605 6.01 10.64 19.76
C ASN A 605 4.68 9.93 20.07
N TYR A 606 3.64 10.21 19.25
CA TYR A 606 2.35 9.58 19.42
C TYR A 606 2.43 8.06 19.32
N TRP A 607 3.19 7.54 18.36
CA TRP A 607 3.41 6.12 18.16
C TRP A 607 4.09 5.45 19.35
N LEU A 608 5.15 6.08 19.90
CA LEU A 608 5.85 5.60 21.10
C LEU A 608 4.90 5.53 22.30
N GLU A 609 4.07 6.57 22.51
CA GLU A 609 3.09 6.62 23.61
C GLU A 609 1.94 5.62 23.39
N LYS A 610 1.32 5.62 22.21
CA LYS A 610 0.12 4.84 21.89
C LYS A 610 0.35 3.34 22.01
N TYR A 611 1.46 2.87 21.46
CA TYR A 611 1.81 1.43 21.49
C TYR A 611 2.62 1.05 22.73
N GLN A 612 2.93 1.99 23.62
CA GLN A 612 3.77 1.75 24.80
C GLN A 612 5.07 1.03 24.43
N ILE A 613 5.75 1.59 23.41
CA ILE A 613 6.91 0.95 22.79
C ILE A 613 8.08 0.87 23.75
N THR A 614 8.67 -0.31 23.86
CA THR A 614 9.93 -0.53 24.57
C THR A 614 11.10 -0.39 23.59
N LEU A 615 12.06 0.48 23.91
CA LEU A 615 13.32 0.58 23.15
C LEU A 615 14.33 -0.43 23.69
N ASP A 616 14.76 -1.39 22.86
CA ASP A 616 15.80 -2.38 23.16
C ASP A 616 17.04 -2.05 22.32
N LEU A 617 17.89 -1.17 22.88
CA LEU A 617 19.10 -0.68 22.22
C LEU A 617 20.39 -1.36 22.75
N SER A 618 20.25 -2.45 23.49
CA SER A 618 21.37 -3.22 24.00
C SER A 618 22.22 -3.86 22.89
#